data_e2a6ba6cfbf2b4e771f52ce8a28a35e5
#
_entry.id   e2a6ba6cfbf2b4e771f52ce8a28a35e5
#
_cell.length_a   1.000
_cell.length_b   1.000
_cell.length_c   1.000
_cell.angle_alpha   90.00
_cell.angle_beta   90.00
_cell.angle_gamma   90.00
#
_symmetry.space_group_name_H-M   'P 1'
#
loop_
_entity.id
_entity.type
_entity.pdbx_description
1 polymer ?
#
loop_
_entity_poly.entity_id
_entity_poly.type
_entity_poly.pdbx_seq_one_letter_code
_entity_poly.pdbx_strand_id
1 'polypeptide(L)'
;MQCLLVDDDPDDQEVFLMTLEKINKNIECLTANNGVEALSLLTSQETFIPDYIFLDVNMPKMNGIECLKNIKGLAHLNHCKIFMYSTTSEASVLEKSKKLGATDFIVKPASPAVLEETLSGILNN
;
A
#
# COMPACT_ATOMS: atom_id res chain seq x y z
N MET A 1 -7.35 11.04 7.93
CA MET A 1 -6.46 9.89 7.68
C MET A 1 -6.07 9.86 6.21
N GLN A 2 -4.80 9.71 5.94
CA GLN A 2 -4.26 9.67 4.58
C GLN A 2 -3.66 8.31 4.27
N CYS A 3 -3.91 7.81 3.06
CA CYS A 3 -3.38 6.53 2.58
C CYS A 3 -2.72 6.72 1.21
N LEU A 4 -1.81 5.83 0.89
CA LEU A 4 -1.24 5.72 -0.45
C LEU A 4 -1.40 4.29 -0.93
N LEU A 5 -1.97 4.13 -2.12
CA LEU A 5 -2.04 2.84 -2.80
C LEU A 5 -1.07 2.85 -3.98
N VAL A 6 -0.14 1.92 -3.98
CA VAL A 6 0.83 1.76 -5.07
C VAL A 6 0.51 0.46 -5.80
N ASP A 7 -0.07 0.58 -6.99
CA ASP A 7 -0.55 -0.56 -7.77
C ASP A 7 -0.60 -0.16 -9.23
N ASP A 8 -0.10 -1.00 -10.12
CA ASP A 8 -0.08 -0.70 -11.56
C ASP A 8 -1.37 -1.06 -12.30
N ASP A 9 -2.31 -1.73 -11.64
CA ASP A 9 -3.57 -2.14 -12.23
C ASP A 9 -4.68 -1.13 -11.91
N PRO A 10 -5.18 -0.39 -12.92
CA PRO A 10 -6.22 0.62 -12.68
C PRO A 10 -7.54 0.03 -12.17
N ASP A 11 -7.86 -1.21 -12.53
CA ASP A 11 -9.08 -1.86 -12.04
C ASP A 11 -8.95 -2.18 -10.55
N ASP A 12 -7.81 -2.66 -10.12
CA ASP A 12 -7.55 -2.92 -8.70
C ASP A 12 -7.56 -1.62 -7.90
N GLN A 13 -7.01 -0.54 -8.45
CA GLN A 13 -7.06 0.78 -7.83
C GLN A 13 -8.50 1.23 -7.61
N GLU A 14 -9.34 1.10 -8.64
CA GLU A 14 -10.73 1.51 -8.57
C GLU A 14 -11.50 0.76 -7.49
N VAL A 15 -11.36 -0.56 -7.46
CA VAL A 15 -12.02 -1.41 -6.46
C VAL A 15 -11.57 -1.04 -5.05
N PHE A 16 -10.28 -0.80 -4.88
CA PHE A 16 -9.71 -0.40 -3.58
C PHE A 16 -10.29 0.92 -3.09
N LEU A 17 -10.31 1.93 -3.97
CA LEU A 17 -10.82 3.26 -3.62
C LEU A 17 -12.32 3.22 -3.29
N MET A 18 -13.10 2.47 -4.06
CA MET A 18 -14.53 2.31 -3.80
C MET A 18 -14.77 1.62 -2.46
N THR A 19 -13.93 0.65 -2.13
CA THR A 19 -14.02 -0.05 -0.85
C THR A 19 -13.69 0.87 0.32
N LEU A 20 -12.66 1.70 0.21
CA LEU A 20 -12.33 2.68 1.24
C LEU A 20 -13.48 3.65 1.49
N GLU A 21 -14.12 4.11 0.43
CA GLU A 21 -15.24 5.04 0.55
C GLU A 21 -16.40 4.43 1.33
N LYS A 22 -16.66 3.14 1.16
CA LYS A 22 -17.69 2.43 1.93
C LYS A 22 -17.33 2.33 3.41
N ILE A 23 -16.06 2.20 3.74
CA ILE A 23 -15.59 2.08 5.11
C ILE A 23 -15.63 3.42 5.84
N ASN A 24 -15.07 4.45 5.21
CA ASN A 24 -14.99 5.78 5.81
C ASN A 24 -14.71 6.83 4.73
N LYS A 25 -15.68 7.70 4.50
CA LYS A 25 -15.58 8.76 3.48
C LYS A 25 -14.50 9.81 3.78
N ASN A 26 -14.02 9.86 5.02
CA ASN A 26 -13.00 10.82 5.43
C ASN A 26 -11.58 10.33 5.18
N ILE A 27 -11.41 9.12 4.67
CA ILE A 27 -10.09 8.61 4.31
C ILE A 27 -9.70 9.18 2.94
N GLU A 28 -8.61 9.91 2.90
CA GLU A 28 -8.03 10.40 1.64
C GLU A 28 -7.00 9.39 1.17
N CYS A 29 -7.15 8.89 -0.06
CA CYS A 29 -6.20 7.96 -0.63
C CYS A 29 -5.66 8.47 -1.96
N LEU A 30 -4.35 8.66 -2.03
CA LEU A 30 -3.66 8.93 -3.29
C LEU A 30 -3.22 7.60 -3.90
N THR A 31 -3.07 7.58 -5.21
CA THR A 31 -2.61 6.39 -5.92
C THR A 31 -1.33 6.68 -6.68
N ALA A 32 -0.49 5.66 -6.81
CA ALA A 32 0.69 5.70 -7.67
C ALA A 32 0.70 4.42 -8.50
N ASN A 33 1.14 4.51 -9.74
CA ASN A 33 1.10 3.40 -10.68
C ASN A 33 2.34 2.49 -10.62
N ASN A 34 3.38 2.95 -9.93
CA ASN A 34 4.61 2.18 -9.75
C ASN A 34 5.42 2.77 -8.59
N GLY A 35 6.51 2.10 -8.25
CA GLY A 35 7.36 2.54 -7.14
C GLY A 35 8.05 3.88 -7.37
N VAL A 36 8.38 4.21 -8.60
CA VAL A 36 9.02 5.49 -8.93
C VAL A 36 8.05 6.63 -8.67
N GLU A 37 6.80 6.51 -9.12
CA GLU A 37 5.76 7.50 -8.83
C GLU A 37 5.49 7.64 -7.34
N ALA A 38 5.44 6.52 -6.63
CA ALA A 38 5.22 6.51 -5.19
C ALA A 38 6.31 7.29 -4.47
N LEU A 39 7.57 7.03 -4.78
CA LEU A 39 8.69 7.74 -4.17
C LEU A 39 8.69 9.23 -4.51
N SER A 40 8.31 9.56 -5.75
CA SER A 40 8.19 10.96 -6.16
C SER A 40 7.14 11.70 -5.31
N LEU A 41 5.97 11.08 -5.10
CA LEU A 41 4.93 11.65 -4.25
C LEU A 41 5.40 11.84 -2.81
N LEU A 42 6.08 10.82 -2.27
CA LEU A 42 6.50 10.81 -0.88
C LEU A 42 7.66 11.76 -0.58
N THR A 43 8.46 12.10 -1.60
CA THR A 43 9.62 12.98 -1.43
C THR A 43 9.37 14.41 -1.87
N SER A 44 8.48 14.65 -2.82
CA SER A 44 8.22 15.98 -3.38
C SER A 44 7.11 16.75 -2.67
N GLN A 45 6.19 16.05 -2.02
CA GLN A 45 5.09 16.65 -1.27
C GLN A 45 5.31 16.47 0.22
N GLU A 46 6.03 17.40 0.83
CA GLU A 46 6.38 17.35 2.26
C GLU A 46 5.15 17.29 3.18
N THR A 47 4.01 17.77 2.70
CA THR A 47 2.77 17.78 3.48
C THR A 47 2.02 16.45 3.39
N PHE A 48 2.39 15.58 2.46
CA PHE A 48 1.75 14.26 2.33
C PHE A 48 2.53 13.23 3.14
N ILE A 49 2.03 12.94 4.33
CA ILE A 49 2.60 11.92 5.22
C ILE A 49 1.49 10.90 5.47
N PRO A 50 1.42 9.83 4.65
CA PRO A 50 0.34 8.86 4.81
C PRO A 50 0.47 8.07 6.11
N ASP A 51 -0.69 7.74 6.69
CA ASP A 51 -0.74 6.86 7.86
C ASP A 51 -0.54 5.41 7.44
N TYR A 52 -1.01 5.06 6.24
CA TYR A 52 -0.93 3.71 5.68
C TYR A 52 -0.47 3.76 4.24
N ILE A 53 0.40 2.84 3.87
CA ILE A 53 0.78 2.59 2.47
C ILE A 53 0.45 1.14 2.15
N PHE A 54 -0.27 0.94 1.05
CA PHE A 54 -0.56 -0.38 0.50
C PHE A 54 0.24 -0.52 -0.79
N LEU A 55 1.09 -1.53 -0.85
CA LEU A 55 2.15 -1.61 -1.84
C LEU A 55 2.15 -2.95 -2.57
N ASP A 56 1.88 -2.92 -3.87
CA ASP A 56 1.94 -4.13 -4.69
C ASP A 56 3.40 -4.57 -4.86
N VAL A 57 3.60 -5.86 -5.00
CA VAL A 57 4.92 -6.46 -5.21
C VAL A 57 5.32 -6.41 -6.68
N ASN A 58 4.43 -6.85 -7.57
CA ASN A 58 4.73 -7.01 -9.00
C ASN A 58 4.33 -5.76 -9.79
N MET A 59 5.28 -4.86 -9.96
CA MET A 59 5.07 -3.62 -10.71
C MET A 59 6.23 -3.38 -11.68
N PRO A 60 5.98 -2.70 -12.81
CA PRO A 60 7.06 -2.29 -13.71
C PRO A 60 7.92 -1.20 -13.07
N LYS A 61 9.09 -0.98 -13.62
CA LYS A 61 10.08 0.03 -13.23
C LYS A 61 10.72 -0.24 -11.86
N MET A 62 9.93 -0.30 -10.80
CA MET A 62 10.42 -0.60 -9.46
C MET A 62 9.40 -1.50 -8.77
N ASN A 63 9.82 -2.72 -8.42
CA ASN A 63 8.92 -3.65 -7.73
C ASN A 63 8.68 -3.23 -6.27
N GLY A 64 7.68 -3.86 -5.64
CA GLY A 64 7.25 -3.47 -4.31
C GLY A 64 8.32 -3.69 -3.24
N ILE A 65 9.18 -4.69 -3.38
CA ILE A 65 10.26 -4.94 -2.41
C ILE A 65 11.29 -3.81 -2.44
N GLU A 66 11.69 -3.38 -3.64
CA GLU A 66 12.61 -2.25 -3.78
C GLU A 66 11.97 -0.96 -3.27
N CYS A 67 10.69 -0.76 -3.57
CA CYS A 67 9.96 0.41 -3.12
C CYS A 67 9.87 0.45 -1.58
N LEU A 68 9.56 -0.69 -0.96
CA LEU A 68 9.53 -0.82 0.49
C LEU A 68 10.87 -0.43 1.12
N LYS A 69 11.95 -0.94 0.56
CA LYS A 69 13.30 -0.63 1.04
C LYS A 69 13.58 0.88 0.98
N ASN A 70 13.23 1.52 -0.13
CA ASN A 70 13.42 2.96 -0.30
C ASN A 70 12.55 3.77 0.65
N ILE A 71 11.29 3.37 0.85
CA ILE A 71 10.39 4.06 1.78
C ILE A 71 10.92 3.99 3.22
N LYS A 72 11.44 2.84 3.60
CA LYS A 72 12.01 2.64 4.95
C LYS A 72 13.24 3.51 5.20
N GLY A 73 13.89 3.98 4.14
CA GLY A 73 14.99 4.94 4.26
C GLY A 73 14.55 6.38 4.45
N LEU A 74 13.25 6.68 4.35
CA LEU A 74 12.72 8.04 4.50
C LEU A 74 12.31 8.29 5.95
N ALA A 75 13.12 9.08 6.66
CA ALA A 75 12.95 9.29 8.10
C ALA A 75 11.58 9.88 8.47
N HIS A 76 11.01 10.73 7.62
CA HIS A 76 9.71 11.37 7.90
C HIS A 76 8.53 10.40 7.81
N LEU A 77 8.76 9.17 7.36
CA LEU A 77 7.73 8.14 7.26
C LEU A 77 7.87 7.03 8.31
N ASN A 78 8.62 7.27 9.38
CA ASN A 78 8.88 6.28 10.42
C ASN A 78 7.61 5.73 11.08
N HIS A 79 6.56 6.51 11.15
CA HIS A 79 5.30 6.11 11.78
C HIS A 79 4.29 5.52 10.79
N CYS A 80 4.62 5.51 9.51
CA CYS A 80 3.76 4.97 8.47
C CYS A 80 3.72 3.45 8.55
N LYS A 81 2.52 2.88 8.51
CA LYS A 81 2.34 1.44 8.44
C LYS A 81 2.29 1.02 6.98
N ILE A 82 3.10 0.05 6.61
CA ILE A 82 3.22 -0.40 5.23
C ILE A 82 2.71 -1.83 5.12
N PHE A 83 1.67 -2.01 4.32
CA PHE A 83 1.09 -3.32 4.03
C PHE A 83 1.45 -3.69 2.59
N MET A 84 2.05 -4.86 2.44
CA MET A 84 2.21 -5.41 1.10
C MET A 84 0.84 -5.91 0.64
N TYR A 85 0.48 -5.65 -0.61
CA TYR A 85 -0.85 -5.94 -1.13
C TYR A 85 -0.70 -6.49 -2.54
N SER A 86 -0.74 -7.82 -2.70
CA SER A 86 -0.39 -8.46 -3.95
C SER A 86 -1.09 -9.80 -4.15
N THR A 87 -1.14 -10.25 -5.40
CA THR A 87 -1.67 -11.57 -5.72
C THR A 87 -0.69 -12.69 -5.40
N THR A 88 0.60 -12.38 -5.25
CA THR A 88 1.60 -13.39 -4.91
C THR A 88 1.49 -13.79 -3.44
N SER A 89 1.73 -15.08 -3.16
CA SER A 89 1.81 -15.59 -1.80
C SER A 89 3.12 -16.39 -1.59
N GLU A 90 4.12 -16.14 -2.43
CA GLU A 90 5.42 -16.81 -2.33
C GLU A 90 6.08 -16.53 -0.98
N ALA A 91 6.48 -17.61 -0.30
CA ALA A 91 7.08 -17.51 1.02
C ALA A 91 8.32 -16.62 1.06
N SER A 92 9.14 -16.67 0.02
CA SER A 92 10.36 -15.86 -0.06
C SER A 92 10.06 -14.37 -0.11
N VAL A 93 8.98 -13.96 -0.79
CA VAL A 93 8.55 -12.57 -0.88
C VAL A 93 8.00 -12.09 0.47
N LEU A 94 7.16 -12.91 1.10
CA LEU A 94 6.63 -12.60 2.43
C LEU A 94 7.75 -12.40 3.45
N GLU A 95 8.74 -13.28 3.42
CA GLU A 95 9.89 -13.24 4.32
C GLU A 95 10.74 -11.99 4.13
N LYS A 96 11.03 -11.64 2.87
CA LYS A 96 11.78 -10.42 2.55
C LYS A 96 11.05 -9.17 2.99
N SER A 97 9.73 -9.11 2.76
CA SER A 97 8.90 -7.99 3.16
C SER A 97 8.95 -7.80 4.68
N LYS A 98 8.82 -8.89 5.41
CA LYS A 98 8.86 -8.86 6.88
C LYS A 98 10.21 -8.37 7.39
N LYS A 99 11.30 -8.88 6.83
CA LYS A 99 12.67 -8.47 7.20
C LYS A 99 12.93 -7.00 6.92
N LEU A 100 12.33 -6.46 5.86
CA LEU A 100 12.47 -5.05 5.50
C LEU A 100 11.55 -4.14 6.32
N GLY A 101 10.71 -4.70 7.16
CA GLY A 101 9.90 -3.92 8.09
C GLY A 101 8.48 -3.62 7.63
N ALA A 102 7.94 -4.39 6.68
CA ALA A 102 6.51 -4.28 6.36
C ALA A 102 5.68 -4.66 7.57
N THR A 103 4.58 -3.94 7.78
CA THR A 103 3.68 -4.21 8.91
C THR A 103 3.00 -5.56 8.75
N ASP A 104 2.52 -5.86 7.55
CA ASP A 104 1.90 -7.14 7.24
C ASP A 104 1.84 -7.34 5.74
N PHE A 105 1.40 -8.53 5.32
CA PHE A 105 1.24 -8.89 3.93
C PHE A 105 -0.21 -9.32 3.70
N ILE A 106 -0.87 -8.67 2.73
CA ILE A 106 -2.24 -8.96 2.36
C ILE A 106 -2.23 -9.57 0.96
N VAL A 107 -2.74 -10.79 0.82
CA VAL A 107 -2.96 -11.38 -0.49
C VAL A 107 -4.26 -10.79 -1.05
N LYS A 108 -4.23 -10.24 -2.26
CA LYS A 108 -5.39 -9.57 -2.86
C LYS A 108 -6.60 -10.52 -2.86
N PRO A 109 -7.71 -10.14 -2.19
CA PRO A 109 -8.90 -10.98 -2.14
C PRO A 109 -9.58 -11.07 -3.50
N ALA A 110 -10.21 -12.20 -3.79
CA ALA A 110 -10.97 -12.39 -5.01
C ALA A 110 -12.33 -11.67 -4.98
N SER A 111 -12.79 -11.28 -3.81
CA SER A 111 -14.12 -10.70 -3.59
C SER A 111 -14.02 -9.31 -2.98
N PRO A 112 -14.78 -8.31 -3.49
CA PRO A 112 -14.83 -7.00 -2.86
C PRO A 112 -15.32 -7.03 -1.41
N ALA A 113 -16.20 -7.96 -1.06
CA ALA A 113 -16.68 -8.11 0.31
C ALA A 113 -15.55 -8.51 1.28
N VAL A 114 -14.67 -9.40 0.86
CA VAL A 114 -13.51 -9.81 1.67
C VAL A 114 -12.52 -8.66 1.78
N LEU A 115 -12.33 -7.88 0.72
CA LEU A 115 -11.46 -6.71 0.76
C LEU A 115 -12.00 -5.69 1.77
N GLU A 116 -13.30 -5.43 1.77
CA GLU A 116 -13.92 -4.49 2.71
C GLU A 116 -13.70 -4.96 4.15
N GLU A 117 -13.90 -6.24 4.43
CA GLU A 117 -13.67 -6.83 5.74
C GLU A 117 -12.21 -6.68 6.18
N THR A 118 -11.28 -6.99 5.29
CA THR A 118 -9.85 -6.89 5.57
C THR A 118 -9.43 -5.46 5.87
N LEU A 119 -9.83 -4.52 5.03
CA LEU A 119 -9.48 -3.10 5.22
C LEU A 119 -10.16 -2.51 6.45
N SER A 120 -11.41 -2.90 6.74
CA SER A 120 -12.10 -2.46 7.95
C SER A 120 -11.34 -2.89 9.21
N GLY A 121 -10.83 -4.11 9.22
CA GLY A 121 -10.04 -4.62 10.35
C GLY A 121 -8.75 -3.84 10.56
N ILE A 122 -8.15 -3.32 9.50
CA ILE A 122 -6.92 -2.54 9.58
C ILE A 122 -7.20 -1.09 9.97
N LEU A 123 -8.17 -0.46 9.31
CA LEU A 123 -8.36 0.99 9.37
C LEU A 123 -9.27 1.46 10.49
N ASN A 124 -10.11 0.58 11.03
CA ASN A 124 -11.04 0.91 12.11
C ASN A 124 -10.53 0.50 13.50
N ASN A 125 -9.32 -0.01 13.56
CA ASN A 125 -8.70 -0.42 14.83
C ASN A 125 -7.80 0.66 15.40
#